data_af293ab6488991476cbb1bde77de9ab8
#
_entry.id   af293ab6488991476cbb1bde77de9ab8
#
_cell.length_a   1.000
_cell.length_b   1.000
_cell.length_c   1.000
_cell.angle_alpha   90.00
_cell.angle_beta   90.00
_cell.angle_gamma   90.00
#
_symmetry.space_group_name_H-M   'P 1'
#
loop_
_entity.id
_entity.type
_entity.pdbx_description
1 polymer ?
#
loop_
_entity_poly.entity_id
_entity_poly.type
_entity_poly.pdbx_seq_one_letter_code
_entity_poly.pdbx_strand_id
1 'polypeptide(L)'
;MKDKKEEHTYLETNGDFKMRELDKSDLEQFNALLQYAFQVTTYDLFQTGWQQEEIKYAKRPILEEAYVLGWFYGEKLASMIVVYSMKINIHDEIMDMGGITGVATYPEYTGKGLIHSLMKHVLNYIHEQEMPISFLYPYSIPFYRKMGWEIVSDKLSFTVKDTQLPKPRPVDGMVERVSLDSEDYHNVHSYFALQRHGCLIRDNLSWEEYWRWDNDDMIAAVYYNKDHRPLGYVVYYIANDIFHIKEMVYLNIEANYGLWNYITAHFSMIEQVQGDNYSGEPMAYLFDDSEITETISPYIMARIVNVRDFLEYYPYQIQPEDLKLHFKVHDEMAPWNEGDYMVSWHDGETVCEQVADNQSINVVELSVNTLTTMLMGYKRPSYLYEHEKITTEYYMLTWLERLIPVEKPYFSDYF
;
A
#
# COMPACT_ATOMS: atom_id res chain seq x y z
N MET A 1 17.34 -26.09 -37.12
CA MET A 1 16.09 -26.15 -36.34
C MET A 1 15.51 -24.75 -36.43
N LYS A 2 14.32 -24.62 -37.02
CA LYS A 2 13.60 -23.33 -37.04
C LYS A 2 13.02 -23.15 -35.64
N ASP A 3 13.45 -22.12 -34.94
CA ASP A 3 12.84 -21.67 -33.70
C ASP A 3 11.34 -21.48 -33.99
N LYS A 4 10.49 -22.22 -33.30
CA LYS A 4 9.08 -21.92 -33.24
C LYS A 4 8.99 -20.61 -32.46
N LYS A 5 8.71 -19.49 -33.13
CA LYS A 5 8.20 -18.30 -32.49
C LYS A 5 6.93 -18.73 -31.77
N GLU A 6 6.91 -18.63 -30.45
CA GLU A 6 5.67 -18.77 -29.70
C GLU A 6 4.72 -17.68 -30.21
N GLU A 7 3.53 -18.10 -30.67
CA GLU A 7 2.48 -17.15 -31.08
C GLU A 7 1.92 -16.50 -29.82
N HIS A 8 2.37 -15.27 -29.53
CA HIS A 8 1.81 -14.49 -28.45
C HIS A 8 0.34 -14.14 -28.73
N THR A 9 -0.52 -14.34 -27.73
CA THR A 9 -1.91 -13.90 -27.77
C THR A 9 -1.95 -12.40 -27.47
N TYR A 10 -2.51 -11.61 -28.39
CA TYR A 10 -2.67 -10.15 -28.20
C TYR A 10 -4.05 -9.85 -27.64
N LEU A 11 -4.10 -9.04 -26.57
CA LEU A 11 -5.33 -8.62 -25.90
C LEU A 11 -5.97 -7.40 -26.56
N GLU A 12 -5.17 -6.49 -27.08
CA GLU A 12 -5.63 -5.28 -27.77
C GLU A 12 -4.63 -4.85 -28.85
N THR A 13 -5.12 -4.15 -29.85
CA THR A 13 -4.31 -3.56 -30.93
C THR A 13 -4.69 -2.10 -31.13
N ASN A 14 -3.69 -1.21 -31.18
CA ASN A 14 -3.86 0.22 -31.42
C ASN A 14 -2.83 0.68 -32.47
N GLY A 15 -3.23 0.69 -33.74
CA GLY A 15 -2.31 0.91 -34.86
C GLY A 15 -1.22 -0.15 -34.92
N ASP A 16 0.05 0.29 -34.86
CA ASP A 16 1.21 -0.61 -34.85
C ASP A 16 1.53 -1.17 -33.45
N PHE A 17 0.78 -0.75 -32.41
CA PHE A 17 0.95 -1.23 -31.05
C PHE A 17 0.09 -2.45 -30.79
N LYS A 18 0.65 -3.42 -30.06
CA LYS A 18 -0.03 -4.64 -29.64
C LYS A 18 0.17 -4.85 -28.15
N MET A 19 -0.93 -5.11 -27.44
CA MET A 19 -0.90 -5.39 -26.01
C MET A 19 -0.86 -6.90 -25.77
N ARG A 20 0.03 -7.33 -24.87
CA ARG A 20 0.08 -8.70 -24.39
C ARG A 20 0.65 -8.78 -22.99
N GLU A 21 0.46 -9.89 -22.34
CA GLU A 21 1.17 -10.25 -21.12
C GLU A 21 2.66 -10.47 -21.40
N LEU A 22 3.51 -10.07 -20.46
CA LEU A 22 4.94 -10.33 -20.50
C LEU A 22 5.25 -11.69 -19.88
N ASP A 23 6.27 -12.36 -20.42
CA ASP A 23 6.79 -13.62 -19.91
C ASP A 23 8.32 -13.53 -19.66
N LYS A 24 8.91 -14.66 -19.26
CA LYS A 24 10.35 -14.74 -18.96
C LYS A 24 11.26 -14.31 -20.12
N SER A 25 10.80 -14.40 -21.36
CA SER A 25 11.57 -13.99 -22.53
C SER A 25 11.68 -12.47 -22.65
N ASP A 26 10.79 -11.73 -21.98
CA ASP A 26 10.75 -10.27 -21.97
C ASP A 26 11.62 -9.64 -20.86
N LEU A 27 12.27 -10.45 -20.01
CA LEU A 27 12.97 -9.98 -18.80
C LEU A 27 13.96 -8.87 -19.09
N GLU A 28 14.70 -8.92 -20.18
CA GLU A 28 15.68 -7.89 -20.56
C GLU A 28 15.00 -6.55 -20.85
N GLN A 29 13.91 -6.57 -21.63
CA GLN A 29 13.15 -5.36 -21.96
C GLN A 29 12.40 -4.81 -20.75
N PHE A 30 11.86 -5.70 -19.91
CA PHE A 30 11.20 -5.36 -18.66
C PHE A 30 12.16 -4.62 -17.72
N ASN A 31 13.34 -5.20 -17.44
CA ASN A 31 14.38 -4.56 -16.63
C ASN A 31 14.82 -3.21 -17.19
N ALA A 32 15.05 -3.15 -18.51
CA ALA A 32 15.50 -1.92 -19.16
C ALA A 32 14.48 -0.77 -19.00
N LEU A 33 13.17 -1.07 -19.13
CA LEU A 33 12.13 -0.05 -18.96
C LEU A 33 11.97 0.37 -17.50
N LEU A 34 12.05 -0.57 -16.55
CA LEU A 34 12.03 -0.26 -15.11
C LEU A 34 13.20 0.64 -14.72
N GLN A 35 14.43 0.25 -15.05
CA GLN A 35 15.62 1.04 -14.73
C GLN A 35 15.54 2.45 -15.34
N TYR A 36 15.07 2.55 -16.59
CA TYR A 36 14.90 3.84 -17.25
C TYR A 36 13.87 4.73 -16.54
N ALA A 37 12.69 4.18 -16.23
CA ALA A 37 11.58 4.92 -15.65
C ALA A 37 11.83 5.35 -14.20
N PHE A 38 12.49 4.50 -13.41
CA PHE A 38 12.84 4.78 -12.02
C PHE A 38 14.23 5.43 -11.86
N GLN A 39 14.92 5.75 -12.97
CA GLN A 39 16.23 6.40 -13.00
C GLN A 39 17.32 5.63 -12.22
N VAL A 40 17.20 4.31 -12.15
CA VAL A 40 18.18 3.42 -11.51
C VAL A 40 19.21 2.99 -12.54
N THR A 41 20.44 3.50 -12.44
CA THR A 41 21.52 3.10 -13.35
C THR A 41 22.21 1.83 -12.90
N THR A 42 22.82 1.10 -13.83
CA THR A 42 23.67 -0.05 -13.49
C THR A 42 24.84 0.37 -12.58
N TYR A 43 25.32 1.61 -12.71
CA TYR A 43 26.35 2.16 -11.84
C TYR A 43 25.84 2.30 -10.38
N ASP A 44 24.63 2.82 -10.19
CA ASP A 44 24.03 2.93 -8.84
C ASP A 44 23.91 1.55 -8.18
N LEU A 45 23.47 0.55 -8.93
CA LEU A 45 23.36 -0.84 -8.43
C LEU A 45 24.72 -1.42 -8.09
N PHE A 46 25.76 -1.18 -8.87
CA PHE A 46 27.13 -1.62 -8.52
C PHE A 46 27.67 -0.91 -7.28
N GLN A 47 27.30 0.36 -7.04
CA GLN A 47 27.70 1.07 -5.81
C GLN A 47 27.05 0.48 -4.56
N THR A 48 25.90 -0.14 -4.68
CA THR A 48 25.18 -0.83 -3.61
C THR A 48 25.51 -2.34 -3.53
N GLY A 49 26.57 -2.80 -4.20
CA GLY A 49 27.08 -4.17 -4.08
C GLY A 49 26.54 -5.17 -5.09
N TRP A 50 25.53 -4.82 -5.89
CA TRP A 50 24.93 -5.73 -6.87
C TRP A 50 25.90 -6.16 -7.97
N GLN A 51 25.91 -7.46 -8.28
CA GLN A 51 26.69 -8.00 -9.39
C GLN A 51 25.85 -8.00 -10.69
N GLN A 52 26.53 -7.98 -11.84
CA GLN A 52 25.88 -7.91 -13.16
C GLN A 52 24.85 -9.02 -13.40
N GLU A 53 25.16 -10.25 -12.97
CA GLU A 53 24.22 -11.39 -13.10
C GLU A 53 23.01 -11.24 -12.17
N GLU A 54 23.20 -10.72 -10.96
CA GLU A 54 22.11 -10.45 -10.02
C GLU A 54 21.17 -9.39 -10.56
N ILE A 55 21.72 -8.28 -11.05
CA ILE A 55 20.93 -7.20 -11.71
C ILE A 55 20.09 -7.77 -12.86
N LYS A 56 20.67 -8.64 -13.67
CA LYS A 56 20.00 -9.25 -14.82
C LYS A 56 18.78 -10.08 -14.44
N TYR A 57 18.85 -10.81 -13.32
CA TYR A 57 17.82 -11.76 -12.92
C TYR A 57 16.98 -11.29 -11.73
N ALA A 58 17.32 -10.16 -11.11
CA ALA A 58 16.67 -9.65 -9.90
C ALA A 58 15.15 -9.51 -10.00
N LYS A 59 14.64 -9.13 -11.17
CA LYS A 59 13.20 -8.92 -11.40
C LYS A 59 12.50 -10.13 -12.03
N ARG A 60 13.18 -11.25 -12.17
CA ARG A 60 12.59 -12.48 -12.70
C ARG A 60 11.40 -13.01 -11.88
N PRO A 61 11.45 -12.99 -10.52
CA PRO A 61 10.30 -13.40 -9.71
C PRO A 61 9.02 -12.62 -10.05
N ILE A 62 9.12 -11.33 -10.39
CA ILE A 62 7.96 -10.52 -10.80
C ILE A 62 7.28 -11.11 -12.03
N LEU A 63 8.05 -11.46 -13.08
CA LEU A 63 7.49 -12.07 -14.30
C LEU A 63 6.99 -13.52 -14.10
N GLU A 64 7.32 -14.15 -12.97
CA GLU A 64 6.88 -15.50 -12.62
C GLU A 64 5.62 -15.51 -11.76
N GLU A 65 5.43 -14.49 -10.91
CA GLU A 65 4.42 -14.48 -9.85
C GLU A 65 3.40 -13.34 -9.97
N ALA A 66 3.73 -12.26 -10.72
CA ALA A 66 2.83 -11.14 -10.91
C ALA A 66 2.18 -11.14 -12.29
N TYR A 67 1.04 -10.48 -12.42
CA TYR A 67 0.45 -10.18 -13.73
C TYR A 67 1.13 -8.95 -14.33
N VAL A 68 1.86 -9.13 -15.44
CA VAL A 68 2.61 -8.06 -16.10
C VAL A 68 2.09 -7.85 -17.51
N LEU A 69 1.57 -6.67 -17.78
CA LEU A 69 0.96 -6.32 -19.06
C LEU A 69 1.76 -5.25 -19.77
N GLY A 70 1.95 -5.37 -21.09
CA GLY A 70 2.71 -4.39 -21.86
C GLY A 70 2.19 -4.14 -23.25
N TRP A 71 2.42 -2.91 -23.71
CA TRP A 71 2.29 -2.51 -25.12
C TRP A 71 3.61 -2.66 -25.85
N PHE A 72 3.59 -3.31 -27.00
CA PHE A 72 4.73 -3.51 -27.88
C PHE A 72 4.56 -2.77 -29.19
N TYR A 73 5.58 -2.06 -29.61
CA TYR A 73 5.72 -1.52 -30.96
C TYR A 73 6.63 -2.45 -31.76
N GLY A 74 6.04 -3.27 -32.64
CA GLY A 74 6.73 -4.43 -33.20
C GLY A 74 7.13 -5.42 -32.10
N GLU A 75 8.44 -5.66 -31.96
CA GLU A 75 9.00 -6.54 -30.92
C GLU A 75 9.52 -5.75 -29.70
N LYS A 76 9.42 -4.41 -29.70
CA LYS A 76 9.95 -3.55 -28.65
C LYS A 76 8.88 -3.21 -27.62
N LEU A 77 9.14 -3.46 -26.35
CA LEU A 77 8.30 -3.03 -25.22
C LEU A 77 8.27 -1.49 -25.19
N ALA A 78 7.08 -0.91 -25.22
CA ALA A 78 6.85 0.53 -25.27
C ALA A 78 6.31 1.09 -23.95
N SER A 79 5.43 0.33 -23.30
CA SER A 79 4.76 0.71 -22.05
C SER A 79 4.40 -0.55 -21.28
N MET A 80 4.38 -0.48 -19.95
CA MET A 80 4.03 -1.63 -19.10
C MET A 80 3.38 -1.25 -17.79
N ILE A 81 2.80 -2.24 -17.12
CA ILE A 81 2.21 -2.17 -15.79
C ILE A 81 2.33 -3.54 -15.12
N VAL A 82 2.51 -3.55 -13.82
CA VAL A 82 2.61 -4.75 -12.98
C VAL A 82 1.48 -4.75 -11.96
N VAL A 83 0.86 -5.91 -11.74
CA VAL A 83 -0.12 -6.15 -10.67
C VAL A 83 0.33 -7.31 -9.81
N TYR A 84 0.57 -7.04 -8.54
CA TYR A 84 0.79 -8.06 -7.50
C TYR A 84 -0.54 -8.51 -6.92
N SER A 85 -0.74 -9.81 -6.76
CA SER A 85 -1.84 -10.36 -5.97
C SER A 85 -1.39 -10.47 -4.51
N MET A 86 -1.92 -9.61 -3.66
CA MET A 86 -1.51 -9.45 -2.26
C MET A 86 -2.72 -9.54 -1.33
N LYS A 87 -2.47 -9.47 -0.03
CA LYS A 87 -3.51 -9.41 1.01
C LYS A 87 -3.31 -8.22 1.92
N ILE A 88 -4.43 -7.63 2.35
CA ILE A 88 -4.43 -6.44 3.22
C ILE A 88 -5.45 -6.62 4.35
N ASN A 89 -5.13 -6.09 5.52
CA ASN A 89 -6.07 -6.01 6.63
C ASN A 89 -6.95 -4.77 6.50
N ILE A 90 -8.26 -4.94 6.42
CA ILE A 90 -9.25 -3.86 6.42
C ILE A 90 -10.11 -4.00 7.67
N HIS A 91 -9.78 -3.27 8.75
CA HIS A 91 -10.48 -3.31 10.04
C HIS A 91 -10.71 -4.75 10.55
N ASP A 92 -9.62 -5.52 10.66
CA ASP A 92 -9.55 -6.93 11.10
C ASP A 92 -10.05 -7.97 10.07
N GLU A 93 -10.57 -7.55 8.91
CA GLU A 93 -10.89 -8.45 7.80
C GLU A 93 -9.73 -8.51 6.79
N ILE A 94 -9.30 -9.72 6.44
CA ILE A 94 -8.22 -9.92 5.46
C ILE A 94 -8.82 -10.06 4.07
N MET A 95 -8.54 -9.06 3.23
CA MET A 95 -9.02 -9.01 1.85
C MET A 95 -7.88 -9.22 0.85
N ASP A 96 -8.20 -9.87 -0.27
CA ASP A 96 -7.31 -9.90 -1.42
C ASP A 96 -7.23 -8.50 -2.07
N MET A 97 -6.04 -8.10 -2.52
CA MET A 97 -5.84 -6.81 -3.16
C MET A 97 -4.92 -6.88 -4.36
N GLY A 98 -5.16 -6.01 -5.35
CA GLY A 98 -4.27 -5.78 -6.48
C GLY A 98 -3.29 -4.65 -6.19
N GLY A 99 -2.00 -4.98 -5.97
CA GLY A 99 -0.93 -3.98 -5.82
C GLY A 99 -0.40 -3.55 -7.18
N ILE A 100 -0.63 -2.28 -7.59
CA ILE A 100 -0.18 -1.78 -8.88
C ILE A 100 1.19 -1.10 -8.75
N THR A 101 2.12 -1.54 -9.58
CA THR A 101 3.48 -0.98 -9.66
C THR A 101 4.03 -1.01 -11.10
N GLY A 102 5.28 -0.62 -11.30
CA GLY A 102 5.97 -0.72 -12.59
C GLY A 102 5.27 0.00 -13.75
N VAL A 103 4.46 1.02 -13.45
CA VAL A 103 3.75 1.81 -14.47
C VAL A 103 4.75 2.68 -15.23
N ALA A 104 5.12 2.28 -16.43
CA ALA A 104 6.18 2.94 -17.19
C ALA A 104 5.87 3.01 -18.68
N THR A 105 6.34 4.07 -19.32
CA THR A 105 6.28 4.27 -20.79
C THR A 105 7.52 4.99 -21.27
N TYR A 106 8.16 4.52 -22.32
CA TYR A 106 9.24 5.28 -22.95
C TYR A 106 8.74 6.62 -23.53
N PRO A 107 9.50 7.71 -23.40
CA PRO A 107 9.07 9.06 -23.78
C PRO A 107 8.59 9.17 -25.24
N GLU A 108 9.19 8.45 -26.17
CA GLU A 108 8.83 8.45 -27.59
C GLU A 108 7.42 7.86 -27.87
N TYR A 109 6.82 7.19 -26.89
CA TYR A 109 5.48 6.60 -26.97
C TYR A 109 4.45 7.28 -26.08
N THR A 110 4.82 8.36 -25.38
CA THR A 110 3.89 9.13 -24.54
C THR A 110 2.79 9.81 -25.35
N GLY A 111 1.68 10.16 -24.68
CA GLY A 111 0.55 10.86 -25.33
C GLY A 111 -0.32 9.99 -26.24
N LYS A 112 -0.09 8.68 -26.31
CA LYS A 112 -0.86 7.73 -27.16
C LYS A 112 -1.97 6.99 -26.40
N GLY A 113 -2.18 7.30 -25.13
CA GLY A 113 -3.21 6.65 -24.31
C GLY A 113 -2.85 5.24 -23.82
N LEU A 114 -1.59 4.78 -24.01
CA LEU A 114 -1.15 3.42 -23.69
C LEU A 114 -1.39 3.06 -22.21
N ILE A 115 -0.98 3.92 -21.27
CA ILE A 115 -1.19 3.69 -19.83
C ILE A 115 -2.68 3.63 -19.49
N HIS A 116 -3.51 4.49 -20.08
CA HIS A 116 -4.95 4.49 -19.79
C HIS A 116 -5.60 3.17 -20.22
N SER A 117 -5.20 2.61 -21.36
CA SER A 117 -5.65 1.29 -21.80
C SER A 117 -5.12 0.18 -20.88
N LEU A 118 -3.81 0.19 -20.53
CA LEU A 118 -3.25 -0.76 -19.56
C LEU A 118 -4.03 -0.74 -18.23
N MET A 119 -4.31 0.45 -17.70
CA MET A 119 -5.08 0.60 -16.45
C MET A 119 -6.50 0.01 -16.54
N LYS A 120 -7.18 0.15 -17.69
CA LYS A 120 -8.48 -0.50 -17.88
C LYS A 120 -8.38 -2.03 -17.86
N HIS A 121 -7.37 -2.58 -18.53
CA HIS A 121 -7.16 -4.03 -18.57
C HIS A 121 -6.80 -4.57 -17.18
N VAL A 122 -5.91 -3.92 -16.43
CA VAL A 122 -5.57 -4.39 -15.08
C VAL A 122 -6.71 -4.22 -14.09
N LEU A 123 -7.58 -3.20 -14.23
CA LEU A 123 -8.79 -3.09 -13.42
C LEU A 123 -9.76 -4.26 -13.70
N ASN A 124 -9.96 -4.62 -14.98
CA ASN A 124 -10.75 -5.80 -15.33
C ASN A 124 -10.12 -7.07 -14.75
N TYR A 125 -8.80 -7.24 -14.88
CA TYR A 125 -8.09 -8.38 -14.30
C TYR A 125 -8.30 -8.47 -12.78
N ILE A 126 -8.10 -7.38 -12.04
CA ILE A 126 -8.29 -7.34 -10.59
C ILE A 126 -9.75 -7.68 -10.22
N HIS A 127 -10.71 -7.17 -11.00
CA HIS A 127 -12.13 -7.48 -10.81
C HIS A 127 -12.44 -8.96 -11.07
N GLU A 128 -11.93 -9.54 -12.18
CA GLU A 128 -12.10 -10.96 -12.53
C GLU A 128 -11.42 -11.92 -11.55
N GLN A 129 -10.34 -11.45 -10.86
CA GLN A 129 -9.69 -12.20 -9.78
C GLN A 129 -10.37 -11.99 -8.41
N GLU A 130 -11.54 -11.36 -8.37
CA GLU A 130 -12.33 -11.13 -7.15
C GLU A 130 -11.57 -10.35 -6.07
N MET A 131 -10.58 -9.52 -6.45
CA MET A 131 -9.87 -8.64 -5.53
C MET A 131 -10.69 -7.35 -5.34
N PRO A 132 -11.28 -7.10 -4.15
CA PRO A 132 -12.22 -5.98 -3.98
C PRO A 132 -11.56 -4.60 -3.98
N ILE A 133 -10.24 -4.54 -3.76
CA ILE A 133 -9.51 -3.27 -3.60
C ILE A 133 -8.14 -3.33 -4.29
N SER A 134 -7.64 -2.18 -4.72
CA SER A 134 -6.31 -2.00 -5.30
C SER A 134 -5.54 -0.88 -4.61
N PHE A 135 -4.24 -1.06 -4.45
CA PHE A 135 -3.31 -0.08 -3.87
C PHE A 135 -2.19 0.26 -4.83
N LEU A 136 -1.64 1.47 -4.71
CA LEU A 136 -0.43 1.90 -5.42
C LEU A 136 0.29 3.03 -4.68
N TYR A 137 1.61 3.12 -4.89
CA TYR A 137 2.39 4.31 -4.55
C TYR A 137 2.34 5.32 -5.71
N PRO A 138 1.82 6.55 -5.51
CA PRO A 138 1.57 7.45 -6.63
C PRO A 138 2.82 8.22 -7.07
N TYR A 139 3.25 8.04 -8.31
CA TYR A 139 4.15 8.99 -8.97
C TYR A 139 3.47 10.35 -9.20
N SER A 140 2.16 10.34 -9.51
CA SER A 140 1.35 11.55 -9.74
C SER A 140 -0.06 11.36 -9.20
N ILE A 141 -0.35 11.97 -8.05
CA ILE A 141 -1.68 11.92 -7.43
C ILE A 141 -2.78 12.37 -8.40
N PRO A 142 -2.68 13.50 -9.14
CA PRO A 142 -3.73 13.92 -10.07
C PRO A 142 -3.98 12.92 -11.20
N PHE A 143 -2.95 12.18 -11.63
CA PHE A 143 -3.08 11.17 -12.66
C PHE A 143 -3.94 9.99 -12.17
N TYR A 144 -3.62 9.42 -11.02
CA TYR A 144 -4.35 8.29 -10.47
C TYR A 144 -5.74 8.66 -9.96
N ARG A 145 -5.95 9.89 -9.48
CA ARG A 145 -7.29 10.41 -9.15
C ARG A 145 -8.27 10.34 -10.31
N LYS A 146 -7.84 10.68 -11.51
CA LYS A 146 -8.67 10.57 -12.73
C LYS A 146 -9.07 9.14 -13.07
N MET A 147 -8.38 8.16 -12.48
CA MET A 147 -8.64 6.74 -12.69
C MET A 147 -9.30 6.07 -11.47
N GLY A 148 -9.78 6.86 -10.50
CA GLY A 148 -10.55 6.37 -9.36
C GLY A 148 -9.76 6.05 -8.09
N TRP A 149 -8.41 6.19 -8.07
CA TRP A 149 -7.64 6.07 -6.84
C TRP A 149 -7.71 7.35 -6.01
N GLU A 150 -7.67 7.21 -4.69
CA GLU A 150 -7.59 8.35 -3.76
C GLU A 150 -6.58 8.06 -2.65
N ILE A 151 -6.05 9.11 -2.04
CA ILE A 151 -5.13 9.01 -0.90
C ILE A 151 -5.85 8.35 0.27
N VAL A 152 -5.21 7.35 0.87
CA VAL A 152 -5.72 6.62 2.03
C VAL A 152 -4.76 6.58 3.21
N SER A 153 -3.50 6.99 3.05
CA SER A 153 -2.55 7.10 4.16
C SER A 153 -1.57 8.24 3.97
N ASP A 154 -1.00 8.69 5.09
CA ASP A 154 0.09 9.64 5.16
C ASP A 154 1.35 8.95 5.69
N LYS A 155 2.50 9.51 5.31
CA LYS A 155 3.80 9.22 5.89
C LYS A 155 4.26 10.44 6.69
N LEU A 156 4.59 10.24 7.97
CA LEU A 156 5.16 11.25 8.85
C LEU A 156 6.65 10.97 8.99
N SER A 157 7.49 11.72 8.27
CA SER A 157 8.93 11.66 8.44
C SER A 157 9.32 12.51 9.65
N PHE A 158 10.14 11.97 10.55
CA PHE A 158 10.55 12.66 11.78
C PHE A 158 12.06 12.73 11.94
N THR A 159 12.51 13.76 12.67
CA THR A 159 13.90 13.91 13.08
C THR A 159 13.93 14.29 14.56
N VAL A 160 14.69 13.51 15.35
CA VAL A 160 14.90 13.70 16.80
C VAL A 160 16.41 13.84 17.04
N LYS A 161 16.83 14.92 17.71
CA LYS A 161 18.23 15.12 18.07
C LYS A 161 18.65 14.17 19.21
N ASP A 162 19.93 13.90 19.35
CA ASP A 162 20.48 13.08 20.43
C ASP A 162 20.06 13.57 21.82
N THR A 163 20.01 14.91 22.03
CA THR A 163 19.58 15.57 23.26
C THR A 163 18.09 15.44 23.57
N GLN A 164 17.27 15.08 22.58
CA GLN A 164 15.81 14.92 22.69
C GLN A 164 15.40 13.45 22.81
N LEU A 165 16.35 12.51 22.70
CA LEU A 165 16.05 11.08 22.81
C LEU A 165 15.39 10.76 24.15
N PRO A 166 14.42 9.82 24.18
CA PRO A 166 13.69 9.47 25.39
C PRO A 166 14.66 8.89 26.44
N LYS A 167 14.45 9.24 27.71
CA LYS A 167 15.19 8.61 28.79
C LYS A 167 14.89 7.13 28.86
N PRO A 168 15.91 6.27 29.06
CA PRO A 168 15.71 4.84 29.20
C PRO A 168 14.68 4.50 30.28
N ARG A 169 13.75 3.62 29.95
CA ARG A 169 12.71 3.11 30.87
C ARG A 169 13.02 1.66 31.26
N PRO A 170 12.75 1.24 32.50
CA PRO A 170 12.90 -0.16 32.88
C PRO A 170 12.01 -1.07 32.02
N VAL A 171 12.59 -2.14 31.51
CA VAL A 171 11.92 -3.23 30.79
C VAL A 171 12.49 -4.55 31.29
N ASP A 172 11.68 -5.61 31.32
CA ASP A 172 12.11 -6.92 31.79
C ASP A 172 12.81 -7.75 30.68
N GLY A 173 12.71 -7.29 29.44
CA GLY A 173 13.25 -7.93 28.25
C GLY A 173 14.57 -7.33 27.78
N MET A 174 15.02 -7.78 26.59
CA MET A 174 16.24 -7.32 25.96
C MET A 174 16.08 -7.21 24.44
N VAL A 175 16.94 -6.42 23.81
CA VAL A 175 17.02 -6.33 22.34
C VAL A 175 18.22 -7.09 21.85
N GLU A 176 18.02 -7.95 20.84
CA GLU A 176 19.08 -8.72 20.18
C GLU A 176 19.09 -8.41 18.68
N ARG A 177 20.28 -8.30 18.10
CA ARG A 177 20.42 -8.20 16.63
C ARG A 177 20.20 -9.57 16.00
N VAL A 178 19.44 -9.58 14.93
CA VAL A 178 19.07 -10.80 14.18
C VAL A 178 19.36 -10.59 12.69
N SER A 179 19.35 -11.69 11.93
CA SER A 179 19.38 -11.63 10.47
C SER A 179 18.06 -11.04 9.91
N LEU A 180 18.10 -10.40 8.73
CA LEU A 180 16.90 -9.89 8.04
C LEU A 180 15.94 -11.00 7.60
N ASP A 181 16.39 -12.24 7.52
CA ASP A 181 15.60 -13.45 7.25
C ASP A 181 15.15 -14.18 8.54
N SER A 182 15.31 -13.55 9.71
CA SER A 182 14.88 -14.14 10.98
C SER A 182 13.38 -14.38 11.02
N GLU A 183 12.98 -15.61 11.35
CA GLU A 183 11.56 -15.94 11.58
C GLU A 183 10.94 -15.11 12.69
N ASP A 184 11.67 -14.76 13.74
CA ASP A 184 11.17 -13.93 14.84
C ASP A 184 10.80 -12.53 14.36
N TYR A 185 11.63 -11.93 13.51
CA TYR A 185 11.37 -10.64 12.90
C TYR A 185 10.12 -10.70 12.00
N HIS A 186 10.03 -11.69 11.10
CA HIS A 186 8.89 -11.88 10.23
C HIS A 186 7.59 -12.17 10.99
N ASN A 187 7.67 -12.97 12.07
CA ASN A 187 6.52 -13.29 12.90
C ASN A 187 5.97 -12.06 13.63
N VAL A 188 6.83 -11.18 14.18
CA VAL A 188 6.37 -9.93 14.80
C VAL A 188 5.62 -9.06 13.80
N HIS A 189 6.14 -8.91 12.57
CA HIS A 189 5.44 -8.18 11.51
C HIS A 189 4.08 -8.81 11.19
N SER A 190 4.03 -10.13 11.01
CA SER A 190 2.80 -10.84 10.68
C SER A 190 1.73 -10.67 11.76
N TYR A 191 2.10 -10.77 13.05
CA TYR A 191 1.17 -10.50 14.16
C TYR A 191 0.70 -9.05 14.18
N PHE A 192 1.59 -8.10 13.91
CA PHE A 192 1.24 -6.69 13.83
C PHE A 192 0.27 -6.42 12.69
N ALA A 193 0.54 -6.96 11.51
CA ALA A 193 -0.26 -6.76 10.31
C ALA A 193 -1.70 -7.29 10.46
N LEU A 194 -1.86 -8.43 11.17
CA LEU A 194 -3.19 -8.99 11.47
C LEU A 194 -4.02 -8.14 12.44
N GLN A 195 -3.42 -7.18 13.14
CA GLN A 195 -4.08 -6.34 14.15
C GLN A 195 -4.13 -4.86 13.76
N ARG A 196 -3.74 -4.52 12.54
CA ARG A 196 -3.65 -3.13 12.09
C ARG A 196 -4.35 -2.93 10.76
N HIS A 197 -5.37 -2.09 10.80
CA HIS A 197 -6.07 -1.67 9.60
C HIS A 197 -5.11 -1.03 8.58
N GLY A 198 -5.26 -1.41 7.32
CA GLY A 198 -4.44 -0.91 6.22
C GLY A 198 -3.05 -1.55 6.10
N CYS A 199 -2.70 -2.51 6.97
CA CYS A 199 -1.39 -3.15 6.92
C CYS A 199 -1.37 -4.28 5.89
N LEU A 200 -0.29 -4.34 5.11
CA LEU A 200 -0.05 -5.41 4.14
C LEU A 200 0.28 -6.72 4.87
N ILE A 201 -0.35 -7.80 4.47
CA ILE A 201 0.03 -9.16 4.87
C ILE A 201 1.12 -9.63 3.92
N ARG A 202 2.38 -9.51 4.32
CA ARG A 202 3.53 -9.81 3.46
C ARG A 202 3.64 -11.31 3.20
N ASP A 203 3.74 -11.67 1.93
CA ASP A 203 4.16 -12.97 1.43
C ASP A 203 5.65 -12.97 1.07
N ASN A 204 6.17 -14.05 0.50
CA ASN A 204 7.58 -14.15 0.15
C ASN A 204 8.00 -13.09 -0.88
N LEU A 205 7.16 -12.82 -1.89
CA LEU A 205 7.47 -11.82 -2.92
C LEU A 205 7.50 -10.41 -2.32
N SER A 206 6.55 -10.09 -1.42
CA SER A 206 6.51 -8.81 -0.70
C SER A 206 7.77 -8.60 0.15
N TRP A 207 8.23 -9.63 0.85
CA TRP A 207 9.47 -9.56 1.63
C TRP A 207 10.70 -9.34 0.74
N GLU A 208 10.78 -10.01 -0.40
CA GLU A 208 11.86 -9.82 -1.36
C GLU A 208 11.86 -8.41 -1.97
N GLU A 209 10.69 -7.89 -2.40
CA GLU A 209 10.58 -6.56 -3.00
C GLU A 209 10.83 -5.44 -2.00
N TYR A 210 10.39 -5.57 -0.74
CA TYR A 210 10.54 -4.54 0.29
C TYR A 210 12.00 -4.15 0.53
N TRP A 211 12.94 -5.13 0.48
CA TRP A 211 14.36 -4.92 0.72
C TRP A 211 15.22 -4.82 -0.55
N ARG A 212 14.66 -5.05 -1.70
CA ARG A 212 15.42 -5.24 -2.95
C ARG A 212 16.37 -4.10 -3.32
N TRP A 213 16.05 -2.88 -2.94
CA TRP A 213 16.83 -1.68 -3.25
C TRP A 213 17.53 -1.09 -2.04
N ASP A 214 17.43 -1.75 -0.90
CA ASP A 214 18.05 -1.27 0.32
C ASP A 214 19.53 -1.68 0.39
N ASN A 215 20.26 -0.94 1.18
CA ASN A 215 21.69 -1.08 1.38
C ASN A 215 21.99 -2.40 2.11
N ASP A 216 23.07 -3.09 1.77
CA ASP A 216 23.58 -4.30 2.46
C ASP A 216 23.90 -4.04 3.95
N ASP A 217 23.92 -2.76 4.38
CA ASP A 217 24.23 -2.33 5.75
C ASP A 217 23.04 -2.33 6.70
N MET A 218 21.85 -2.82 6.28
CA MET A 218 20.65 -2.89 7.13
C MET A 218 20.85 -3.88 8.28
N ILE A 219 20.44 -3.44 9.46
CA ILE A 219 20.50 -4.22 10.71
C ILE A 219 19.08 -4.40 11.23
N ALA A 220 18.67 -5.64 11.50
CA ALA A 220 17.47 -5.96 12.25
C ALA A 220 17.81 -6.20 13.73
N ALA A 221 16.98 -5.65 14.62
CA ALA A 221 17.07 -5.89 16.05
C ALA A 221 15.67 -6.16 16.61
N VAL A 222 15.51 -7.26 17.33
CA VAL A 222 14.24 -7.75 17.88
C VAL A 222 14.24 -7.60 19.40
N TYR A 223 13.15 -7.05 19.93
CA TYR A 223 12.90 -7.02 21.37
C TYR A 223 12.25 -8.32 21.81
N TYR A 224 12.86 -9.01 22.77
CA TYR A 224 12.34 -10.19 23.45
C TYR A 224 11.95 -9.84 24.87
N ASN A 225 10.77 -10.27 25.31
CA ASN A 225 10.36 -10.13 26.70
C ASN A 225 11.11 -11.11 27.63
N LYS A 226 10.83 -11.08 28.95
CA LYS A 226 11.45 -11.98 29.93
C LYS A 226 11.29 -13.48 29.64
N ASP A 227 10.27 -13.87 28.90
CA ASP A 227 9.99 -15.26 28.50
C ASP A 227 10.61 -15.59 27.12
N HIS A 228 11.48 -14.72 26.62
CA HIS A 228 12.14 -14.81 25.30
C HIS A 228 11.15 -14.90 24.13
N ARG A 229 10.03 -14.16 24.20
CA ARG A 229 9.06 -14.02 23.11
C ARG A 229 9.36 -12.74 22.34
N PRO A 230 9.45 -12.77 21.00
CA PRO A 230 9.64 -11.57 20.20
C PRO A 230 8.36 -10.72 20.20
N LEU A 231 8.47 -9.45 20.56
CA LEU A 231 7.32 -8.53 20.69
C LEU A 231 7.51 -7.19 19.99
N GLY A 232 8.62 -6.97 19.31
CA GLY A 232 8.87 -5.77 18.53
C GLY A 232 10.20 -5.87 17.82
N TYR A 233 10.40 -5.04 16.81
CA TYR A 233 11.67 -4.94 16.09
C TYR A 233 11.91 -3.53 15.56
N VAL A 234 13.15 -3.25 15.28
CA VAL A 234 13.60 -2.10 14.49
C VAL A 234 14.55 -2.57 13.41
N VAL A 235 14.33 -2.12 12.18
CA VAL A 235 15.27 -2.25 11.07
C VAL A 235 15.85 -0.88 10.78
N TYR A 236 17.17 -0.79 10.75
CA TYR A 236 17.89 0.46 10.71
C TYR A 236 19.27 0.34 10.07
N TYR A 237 19.86 1.48 9.74
CA TYR A 237 21.29 1.62 9.47
C TYR A 237 21.81 2.92 10.10
N ILE A 238 23.15 3.02 10.25
CA ILE A 238 23.79 4.22 10.78
C ILE A 238 24.76 4.74 9.72
N ALA A 239 24.55 5.99 9.32
CA ALA A 239 25.39 6.66 8.35
C ALA A 239 25.45 8.17 8.66
N ASN A 240 26.63 8.80 8.48
CA ASN A 240 26.80 10.24 8.67
C ASN A 240 26.33 10.74 10.05
N ASP A 241 26.61 10.00 11.11
CA ASP A 241 26.19 10.28 12.48
C ASP A 241 24.66 10.33 12.68
N ILE A 242 23.90 9.68 11.79
CA ILE A 242 22.45 9.59 11.86
C ILE A 242 22.04 8.12 12.02
N PHE A 243 21.13 7.84 12.96
CA PHE A 243 20.45 6.57 13.08
C PHE A 243 19.19 6.61 12.21
N HIS A 244 19.20 5.91 11.09
CA HIS A 244 18.08 5.84 10.17
C HIS A 244 17.19 4.64 10.49
N ILE A 245 15.98 4.89 10.98
CA ILE A 245 14.95 3.86 11.16
C ILE A 245 14.27 3.61 9.82
N LYS A 246 14.44 2.42 9.26
CA LYS A 246 13.72 1.98 8.05
C LYS A 246 12.31 1.53 8.42
N GLU A 247 12.19 0.72 9.44
CA GLU A 247 10.93 0.22 9.97
C GLU A 247 11.03 -0.06 11.45
N MET A 248 10.00 0.28 12.21
CA MET A 248 9.91 -0.04 13.63
C MET A 248 8.48 -0.47 13.96
N VAL A 249 8.35 -1.69 14.47
CA VAL A 249 7.07 -2.31 14.83
C VAL A 249 7.13 -2.85 16.24
N TYR A 250 6.05 -2.70 16.99
CA TYR A 250 5.92 -3.25 18.35
C TYR A 250 4.48 -3.69 18.62
N LEU A 251 4.36 -4.81 19.36
CA LEU A 251 3.06 -5.40 19.71
C LEU A 251 2.53 -4.90 21.05
N ASN A 252 3.38 -4.29 21.89
CA ASN A 252 2.98 -3.68 23.15
C ASN A 252 3.91 -2.53 23.55
N ILE A 253 3.53 -1.81 24.60
CA ILE A 253 4.27 -0.62 25.06
C ILE A 253 5.64 -0.96 25.66
N GLU A 254 5.81 -2.13 26.26
CA GLU A 254 7.09 -2.59 26.81
C GLU A 254 8.13 -2.76 25.69
N ALA A 255 7.73 -3.40 24.57
CA ALA A 255 8.57 -3.55 23.40
C ALA A 255 8.95 -2.18 22.81
N ASN A 256 8.00 -1.23 22.74
CA ASN A 256 8.30 0.14 22.32
C ASN A 256 9.38 0.79 23.21
N TYR A 257 9.26 0.67 24.54
CA TYR A 257 10.28 1.20 25.44
C TYR A 257 11.64 0.49 25.26
N GLY A 258 11.63 -0.83 25.11
CA GLY A 258 12.84 -1.60 24.85
C GLY A 258 13.57 -1.19 23.57
N LEU A 259 12.83 -0.98 22.48
CA LEU A 259 13.37 -0.52 21.20
C LEU A 259 13.92 0.91 21.30
N TRP A 260 13.21 1.84 21.95
CA TRP A 260 13.73 3.20 22.18
C TRP A 260 14.95 3.21 23.12
N ASN A 261 15.00 2.35 24.16
CA ASN A 261 16.21 2.18 24.98
C ASN A 261 17.39 1.75 24.13
N TYR A 262 17.19 0.81 23.21
CA TYR A 262 18.21 0.32 22.28
C TYR A 262 18.69 1.44 21.34
N ILE A 263 17.77 2.20 20.73
CA ILE A 263 18.09 3.35 19.88
C ILE A 263 18.89 4.40 20.66
N THR A 264 18.41 4.75 21.85
CA THR A 264 19.07 5.75 22.72
C THR A 264 20.46 5.31 23.17
N ALA A 265 20.73 4.01 23.31
CA ALA A 265 22.07 3.52 23.67
C ALA A 265 23.16 3.86 22.63
N HIS A 266 22.78 4.31 21.44
CA HIS A 266 23.71 4.79 20.40
C HIS A 266 24.07 6.27 20.53
N PHE A 267 23.59 6.97 21.56
CA PHE A 267 23.74 8.43 21.76
C PHE A 267 25.18 8.99 21.58
N SER A 268 26.20 8.16 21.83
CA SER A 268 27.61 8.57 21.66
C SER A 268 28.12 8.43 20.22
N MET A 269 27.34 7.87 19.34
CA MET A 269 27.71 7.56 17.95
C MET A 269 26.87 8.32 16.93
N ILE A 270 25.82 9.02 17.38
CA ILE A 270 24.85 9.66 16.50
C ILE A 270 24.53 11.07 17.02
N GLU A 271 24.23 11.99 16.11
CA GLU A 271 23.73 13.34 16.43
C GLU A 271 22.20 13.42 16.36
N GLN A 272 21.58 12.51 15.63
CA GLN A 272 20.12 12.48 15.47
C GLN A 272 19.60 11.09 15.04
N VAL A 273 18.31 10.91 15.27
CA VAL A 273 17.52 9.77 14.77
C VAL A 273 16.52 10.27 13.73
N GLN A 274 16.46 9.61 12.59
CA GLN A 274 15.49 9.87 11.53
C GLN A 274 14.70 8.62 11.23
N GLY A 275 13.43 8.78 10.84
CA GLY A 275 12.59 7.67 10.44
C GLY A 275 11.25 8.11 9.93
N ASP A 276 10.45 7.14 9.52
CA ASP A 276 9.08 7.34 9.06
C ASP A 276 8.09 6.66 10.02
N ASN A 277 6.96 7.31 10.21
CA ASN A 277 5.83 6.82 11.00
C ASN A 277 4.58 6.79 10.10
N TYR A 278 3.89 5.68 10.09
CA TYR A 278 2.71 5.43 9.26
C TYR A 278 1.40 5.32 10.06
N SER A 279 1.44 5.57 11.37
CA SER A 279 0.25 5.48 12.23
C SER A 279 -0.79 6.59 11.98
N GLY A 280 -0.42 7.61 11.22
CA GLY A 280 -1.26 8.79 11.02
C GLY A 280 -1.32 9.75 12.22
N GLU A 281 -0.56 9.47 13.30
CA GLU A 281 -0.51 10.28 14.53
C GLU A 281 0.92 10.84 14.75
N PRO A 282 1.07 12.12 15.12
CA PRO A 282 2.36 12.71 15.43
C PRO A 282 3.07 12.01 16.60
N MET A 283 4.39 11.88 16.50
CA MET A 283 5.22 11.24 17.53
C MET A 283 5.69 12.20 18.62
N ALA A 284 5.61 13.51 18.42
CA ALA A 284 6.13 14.52 19.34
C ALA A 284 5.69 14.31 20.80
N TYR A 285 4.46 13.86 21.03
CA TYR A 285 3.92 13.58 22.38
C TYR A 285 4.67 12.45 23.12
N LEU A 286 5.39 11.60 22.42
CA LEU A 286 6.16 10.49 23.03
C LEU A 286 7.46 10.93 23.69
N PHE A 287 7.93 12.14 23.43
CA PHE A 287 9.21 12.67 23.90
C PHE A 287 9.02 13.69 25.03
N ASP A 288 9.92 13.67 26.03
CA ASP A 288 9.94 14.67 27.11
C ASP A 288 10.19 16.07 26.55
N ASP A 289 11.11 16.18 25.57
CA ASP A 289 11.31 17.38 24.74
C ASP A 289 10.61 17.15 23.40
N SER A 290 9.39 17.66 23.29
CA SER A 290 8.52 17.50 22.13
C SER A 290 8.85 18.44 20.97
N GLU A 291 9.92 19.25 21.03
CA GLU A 291 10.32 20.17 19.96
C GLU A 291 11.09 19.43 18.84
N ILE A 292 10.50 18.34 18.33
CA ILE A 292 11.03 17.58 17.22
C ILE A 292 10.51 18.11 15.88
N THR A 293 11.16 17.73 14.78
CA THR A 293 10.67 18.05 13.43
C THR A 293 9.89 16.87 12.87
N GLU A 294 8.66 17.12 12.44
CA GLU A 294 7.82 16.17 11.72
C GLU A 294 7.33 16.78 10.40
N THR A 295 7.36 15.99 9.34
CA THR A 295 6.86 16.37 8.01
C THR A 295 5.83 15.36 7.56
N ILE A 296 4.62 15.83 7.23
CA ILE A 296 3.52 14.98 6.75
C ILE A 296 3.48 15.05 5.22
N SER A 297 3.42 13.90 4.58
CA SER A 297 3.22 13.78 3.13
C SER A 297 2.22 12.67 2.81
N PRO A 298 1.36 12.84 1.77
CA PRO A 298 0.56 11.74 1.25
C PRO A 298 1.45 10.58 0.85
N TYR A 299 1.04 9.35 1.17
CA TYR A 299 1.87 8.19 0.91
C TYR A 299 1.25 7.23 -0.09
N ILE A 300 0.21 6.51 0.28
CA ILE A 300 -0.40 5.48 -0.57
C ILE A 300 -1.78 5.92 -1.06
N MET A 301 -2.14 5.49 -2.26
CA MET A 301 -3.49 5.61 -2.79
C MET A 301 -4.13 4.24 -2.92
N ALA A 302 -5.44 4.18 -2.67
CA ALA A 302 -6.25 2.98 -2.88
C ALA A 302 -7.46 3.28 -3.77
N ARG A 303 -8.05 2.21 -4.31
CA ARG A 303 -9.29 2.22 -5.08
C ARG A 303 -10.09 0.97 -4.79
N ILE A 304 -11.37 1.12 -4.46
CA ILE A 304 -12.32 0.01 -4.46
C ILE A 304 -12.56 -0.42 -5.92
N VAL A 305 -12.26 -1.68 -6.22
CA VAL A 305 -12.39 -2.25 -7.57
C VAL A 305 -13.72 -2.97 -7.75
N ASN A 306 -14.26 -3.57 -6.70
CA ASN A 306 -15.58 -4.18 -6.67
C ASN A 306 -16.40 -3.56 -5.53
N VAL A 307 -17.24 -2.56 -5.88
CA VAL A 307 -18.02 -1.81 -4.88
C VAL A 307 -19.00 -2.69 -4.14
N ARG A 308 -19.72 -3.60 -4.85
CA ARG A 308 -20.69 -4.46 -4.21
C ARG A 308 -20.04 -5.35 -3.15
N ASP A 309 -19.02 -6.09 -3.53
CA ASP A 309 -18.37 -7.06 -2.63
C ASP A 309 -17.64 -6.34 -1.50
N PHE A 310 -17.00 -5.19 -1.79
CA PHE A 310 -16.36 -4.40 -0.74
C PHE A 310 -17.37 -3.90 0.31
N LEU A 311 -18.54 -3.42 -0.11
CA LEU A 311 -19.60 -2.96 0.81
C LEU A 311 -20.21 -4.13 1.59
N GLU A 312 -20.32 -5.31 0.99
CA GLU A 312 -20.87 -6.51 1.64
C GLU A 312 -19.92 -7.07 2.70
N TYR A 313 -18.61 -7.13 2.41
CA TYR A 313 -17.60 -7.65 3.35
C TYR A 313 -17.00 -6.58 4.28
N TYR A 314 -17.39 -5.30 4.10
CA TYR A 314 -16.86 -4.22 4.92
C TYR A 314 -17.25 -4.38 6.41
N PRO A 315 -16.30 -4.33 7.36
CA PRO A 315 -16.56 -4.54 8.78
C PRO A 315 -17.13 -3.26 9.44
N TYR A 316 -18.40 -3.03 9.23
CA TYR A 316 -19.10 -1.89 9.84
C TYR A 316 -19.04 -1.96 11.36
N GLN A 317 -18.74 -0.83 12.01
CA GLN A 317 -18.63 -0.74 13.47
C GLN A 317 -19.94 -1.08 14.22
N ILE A 318 -21.08 -0.82 13.59
CA ILE A 318 -22.42 -1.21 14.06
C ILE A 318 -23.22 -1.75 12.89
N GLN A 319 -24.21 -2.61 13.19
CA GLN A 319 -25.08 -3.25 12.19
C GLN A 319 -26.55 -3.03 12.57
N PRO A 320 -27.12 -1.86 12.24
CA PRO A 320 -28.49 -1.51 12.62
C PRO A 320 -29.51 -2.17 11.68
N GLU A 321 -30.33 -3.09 12.18
CA GLU A 321 -31.33 -3.84 11.40
C GLU A 321 -32.42 -2.96 10.76
N ASP A 322 -32.74 -1.81 11.38
CA ASP A 322 -33.76 -0.89 10.88
C ASP A 322 -33.25 0.11 9.84
N LEU A 323 -31.95 0.11 9.54
CA LEU A 323 -31.35 1.04 8.60
C LEU A 323 -31.13 0.38 7.25
N LYS A 324 -31.54 1.06 6.19
CA LYS A 324 -31.10 0.79 4.82
C LYS A 324 -30.29 1.99 4.33
N LEU A 325 -29.05 1.74 3.94
CA LEU A 325 -28.12 2.74 3.46
C LEU A 325 -27.98 2.59 1.93
N HIS A 326 -28.28 3.68 1.21
CA HIS A 326 -28.21 3.69 -0.24
C HIS A 326 -26.98 4.49 -0.69
N PHE A 327 -26.00 3.82 -1.29
CA PHE A 327 -24.89 4.46 -1.98
C PHE A 327 -25.19 4.60 -3.48
N LYS A 328 -25.09 5.82 -4.00
CA LYS A 328 -25.06 6.09 -5.44
C LYS A 328 -23.62 6.40 -5.82
N VAL A 329 -22.96 5.46 -6.48
CA VAL A 329 -21.53 5.49 -6.76
C VAL A 329 -21.27 5.85 -8.22
N HIS A 330 -20.35 6.80 -8.43
CA HIS A 330 -19.89 7.19 -9.77
C HIS A 330 -18.48 6.68 -10.02
N ASP A 331 -18.29 5.93 -11.14
CA ASP A 331 -17.03 5.34 -11.54
C ASP A 331 -16.87 5.31 -13.07
N GLU A 332 -16.18 6.29 -13.62
CA GLU A 332 -15.95 6.39 -15.08
C GLU A 332 -15.02 5.29 -15.64
N MET A 333 -14.13 4.73 -14.81
CA MET A 333 -13.13 3.76 -15.26
C MET A 333 -13.60 2.31 -15.18
N ALA A 334 -14.52 2.00 -14.26
CA ALA A 334 -15.03 0.67 -14.01
C ALA A 334 -16.57 0.67 -14.11
N PRO A 335 -17.14 0.46 -15.30
CA PRO A 335 -18.60 0.54 -15.51
C PRO A 335 -19.43 -0.40 -14.64
N TRP A 336 -18.85 -1.49 -14.14
CA TRP A 336 -19.53 -2.41 -13.22
C TRP A 336 -19.75 -1.83 -11.82
N ASN A 337 -19.02 -0.77 -11.47
CA ASN A 337 -19.16 -0.04 -10.21
C ASN A 337 -20.14 1.14 -10.29
N GLU A 338 -20.46 1.60 -11.51
CA GLU A 338 -21.40 2.72 -11.69
C GLU A 338 -22.81 2.27 -11.31
N GLY A 339 -23.46 2.96 -10.38
CA GLY A 339 -24.85 2.68 -10.02
C GLY A 339 -25.17 2.81 -8.54
N ASP A 340 -26.30 2.19 -8.20
CA ASP A 340 -26.98 2.30 -6.91
C ASP A 340 -26.84 1.02 -6.12
N TYR A 341 -26.39 1.11 -4.85
CA TYR A 341 -26.15 0.00 -3.96
C TYR A 341 -26.91 0.16 -2.66
N MET A 342 -27.72 -0.83 -2.32
CA MET A 342 -28.46 -0.88 -1.06
C MET A 342 -27.75 -1.80 -0.07
N VAL A 343 -27.29 -1.23 1.03
CA VAL A 343 -26.69 -1.97 2.16
C VAL A 343 -27.71 -2.06 3.29
N SER A 344 -27.91 -3.27 3.80
CA SER A 344 -28.77 -3.58 4.93
C SER A 344 -28.15 -4.66 5.81
N TRP A 345 -28.63 -4.78 7.05
CA TRP A 345 -28.11 -5.69 8.06
C TRP A 345 -29.24 -6.57 8.60
N HIS A 346 -29.03 -7.89 8.60
CA HIS A 346 -29.98 -8.88 9.10
C HIS A 346 -29.26 -10.00 9.86
N ASP A 347 -29.66 -10.27 11.06
CA ASP A 347 -29.10 -11.34 11.90
C ASP A 347 -27.55 -11.29 12.03
N GLY A 348 -26.95 -10.09 12.01
CA GLY A 348 -25.50 -9.89 12.07
C GLY A 348 -24.77 -10.06 10.74
N GLU A 349 -25.48 -10.23 9.64
CA GLU A 349 -24.91 -10.29 8.29
C GLU A 349 -25.18 -8.98 7.54
N THR A 350 -24.19 -8.54 6.75
CA THR A 350 -24.33 -7.42 5.83
C THR A 350 -24.76 -7.96 4.47
N VAL A 351 -25.79 -7.34 3.88
CA VAL A 351 -26.26 -7.66 2.53
C VAL A 351 -26.11 -6.41 1.68
N CYS A 352 -25.47 -6.52 0.53
CA CYS A 352 -25.33 -5.46 -0.47
C CYS A 352 -25.96 -5.87 -1.80
N GLU A 353 -26.98 -5.15 -2.22
CA GLU A 353 -27.67 -5.37 -3.50
C GLU A 353 -27.49 -4.17 -4.43
N GLN A 354 -27.14 -4.42 -5.68
CA GLN A 354 -27.22 -3.39 -6.72
C GLN A 354 -28.69 -3.23 -7.12
N VAL A 355 -29.21 -2.01 -7.01
CA VAL A 355 -30.62 -1.72 -7.22
C VAL A 355 -30.81 -0.79 -8.43
N ALA A 356 -32.00 -0.84 -9.07
CA ALA A 356 -32.34 0.13 -10.09
C ALA A 356 -32.63 1.49 -9.44
N ASP A 357 -32.24 2.60 -10.10
CA ASP A 357 -32.49 3.97 -9.63
C ASP A 357 -33.98 4.14 -9.33
N ASN A 358 -34.34 4.16 -8.05
CA ASN A 358 -35.70 4.34 -7.61
C ASN A 358 -35.83 4.90 -6.19
N GLN A 359 -36.17 6.17 -6.06
CA GLN A 359 -36.88 6.78 -4.93
C GLN A 359 -36.48 6.32 -3.52
N SER A 360 -35.23 6.02 -3.28
CA SER A 360 -34.83 5.64 -1.93
C SER A 360 -34.61 6.90 -1.07
N ILE A 361 -35.04 6.77 0.16
CA ILE A 361 -34.70 7.62 1.27
C ILE A 361 -33.26 7.22 1.67
N ASN A 362 -32.43 8.14 2.16
CA ASN A 362 -31.10 7.84 2.69
C ASN A 362 -29.98 7.67 1.64
N VAL A 363 -30.06 8.41 0.55
CA VAL A 363 -29.04 8.36 -0.51
C VAL A 363 -27.77 9.08 -0.08
N VAL A 364 -26.65 8.43 -0.33
CA VAL A 364 -25.28 8.95 -0.20
C VAL A 364 -24.65 8.91 -1.59
N GLU A 365 -24.66 10.05 -2.29
CA GLU A 365 -24.10 10.18 -3.63
C GLU A 365 -22.64 10.62 -3.57
N LEU A 366 -21.75 9.89 -4.25
CA LEU A 366 -20.30 10.12 -4.20
C LEU A 366 -19.56 9.39 -5.33
N SER A 367 -18.32 9.78 -5.58
CA SER A 367 -17.43 9.05 -6.47
C SER A 367 -16.77 7.84 -5.79
N VAL A 368 -16.30 6.87 -6.56
CA VAL A 368 -15.50 5.74 -6.05
C VAL A 368 -14.26 6.19 -5.27
N ASN A 369 -13.62 7.30 -5.67
CA ASN A 369 -12.51 7.93 -4.92
C ASN A 369 -12.94 8.31 -3.50
N THR A 370 -14.08 9.01 -3.39
CA THR A 370 -14.62 9.46 -2.11
C THR A 370 -15.07 8.28 -1.25
N LEU A 371 -15.71 7.28 -1.85
CA LEU A 371 -16.09 6.04 -1.17
C LEU A 371 -14.85 5.36 -0.58
N THR A 372 -13.79 5.21 -1.38
CA THR A 372 -12.55 4.57 -0.96
C THR A 372 -11.90 5.28 0.23
N THR A 373 -11.65 6.59 0.13
CA THR A 373 -10.97 7.34 1.21
C THR A 373 -11.81 7.40 2.49
N MET A 374 -13.15 7.36 2.36
CA MET A 374 -14.10 7.33 3.47
C MET A 374 -14.09 5.97 4.18
N LEU A 375 -14.26 4.87 3.45
CA LEU A 375 -14.34 3.53 4.04
C LEU A 375 -12.97 3.06 4.55
N MET A 376 -11.87 3.55 3.96
CA MET A 376 -10.53 3.37 4.52
C MET A 376 -10.27 4.21 5.79
N GLY A 377 -11.23 4.99 6.29
CA GLY A 377 -11.07 5.77 7.52
C GLY A 377 -10.10 6.96 7.40
N TYR A 378 -9.51 7.21 6.23
CA TYR A 378 -8.55 8.31 6.05
C TYR A 378 -9.19 9.69 6.13
N LYS A 379 -10.39 9.85 5.54
CA LYS A 379 -11.21 11.07 5.70
C LYS A 379 -12.58 10.70 6.25
N ARG A 380 -12.98 11.40 7.31
CA ARG A 380 -14.26 11.19 7.95
C ARG A 380 -15.43 11.67 7.08
N PRO A 381 -16.61 11.04 7.18
CA PRO A 381 -17.81 11.46 6.44
C PRO A 381 -18.15 12.95 6.58
N SER A 382 -18.07 13.52 7.80
CA SER A 382 -18.31 14.94 8.06
C SER A 382 -17.36 15.84 7.28
N TYR A 383 -16.07 15.51 7.27
CA TYR A 383 -15.07 16.25 6.51
C TYR A 383 -15.37 16.22 5.01
N LEU A 384 -15.74 15.06 4.48
CA LEU A 384 -16.07 14.91 3.05
C LEU A 384 -17.35 15.65 2.67
N TYR A 385 -18.34 15.66 3.55
CA TYR A 385 -19.58 16.43 3.38
C TYR A 385 -19.31 17.93 3.37
N GLU A 386 -18.55 18.46 4.32
CA GLU A 386 -18.16 19.87 4.39
C GLU A 386 -17.36 20.33 3.17
N HIS A 387 -16.65 19.43 2.51
CA HIS A 387 -15.86 19.69 1.30
C HIS A 387 -16.62 19.32 0.00
N GLU A 388 -17.95 19.15 0.07
CA GLU A 388 -18.82 18.86 -1.09
C GLU A 388 -18.42 17.60 -1.89
N LYS A 389 -17.82 16.61 -1.20
CA LYS A 389 -17.44 15.32 -1.78
C LYS A 389 -18.53 14.27 -1.65
N ILE A 390 -19.47 14.47 -0.74
CA ILE A 390 -20.62 13.63 -0.49
C ILE A 390 -21.87 14.49 -0.56
N THR A 391 -22.88 14.04 -1.29
CA THR A 391 -24.23 14.62 -1.28
C THR A 391 -25.14 13.68 -0.51
N THR A 392 -25.67 14.14 0.63
CA THR A 392 -26.60 13.37 1.47
C THR A 392 -27.36 14.26 2.44
N GLU A 393 -28.42 13.73 3.07
CA GLU A 393 -29.11 14.40 4.16
C GLU A 393 -28.25 14.37 5.44
N TYR A 394 -28.31 15.45 6.24
CA TYR A 394 -27.47 15.60 7.44
C TYR A 394 -27.63 14.44 8.47
N TYR A 395 -28.83 13.89 8.62
CA TYR A 395 -29.02 12.78 9.53
C TYR A 395 -28.30 11.50 9.08
N MET A 396 -28.13 11.29 7.75
CA MET A 396 -27.36 10.17 7.22
C MET A 396 -25.87 10.30 7.52
N LEU A 397 -25.38 11.55 7.55
CA LEU A 397 -23.99 11.81 7.96
C LEU A 397 -23.72 11.27 9.38
N THR A 398 -24.67 11.44 10.32
CA THR A 398 -24.57 10.88 11.67
C THR A 398 -24.49 9.35 11.66
N TRP A 399 -25.22 8.69 10.78
CA TRP A 399 -25.12 7.25 10.61
C TRP A 399 -23.78 6.82 10.03
N LEU A 400 -23.30 7.48 8.98
CA LEU A 400 -21.98 7.18 8.39
C LEU A 400 -20.85 7.31 9.42
N GLU A 401 -20.88 8.37 10.27
CA GLU A 401 -19.90 8.55 11.34
C GLU A 401 -19.88 7.40 12.38
N ARG A 402 -21.03 6.74 12.58
CA ARG A 402 -21.17 5.61 13.51
C ARG A 402 -20.91 4.26 12.88
N LEU A 403 -21.15 4.12 11.58
CA LEU A 403 -20.98 2.89 10.82
C LEU A 403 -19.51 2.64 10.48
N ILE A 404 -18.76 3.71 10.17
CA ILE A 404 -17.39 3.61 9.68
C ILE A 404 -16.40 3.70 10.85
N PRO A 405 -15.53 2.69 11.07
CA PRO A 405 -14.49 2.73 12.10
C PRO A 405 -13.62 3.99 12.05
N VAL A 406 -13.13 4.43 13.22
CA VAL A 406 -12.32 5.67 13.35
C VAL A 406 -10.84 5.33 13.33
N GLU A 407 -10.41 4.39 12.56
CA GLU A 407 -9.01 3.99 12.44
C GLU A 407 -8.47 4.39 11.07
N LYS A 408 -7.30 5.07 11.06
CA LYS A 408 -6.59 5.38 9.82
C LYS A 408 -5.73 4.19 9.39
N PRO A 409 -5.55 3.97 8.07
CA PRO A 409 -4.70 2.89 7.59
C PRO A 409 -3.24 3.09 8.00
N TYR A 410 -2.64 2.01 8.51
CA TYR A 410 -1.21 1.89 8.66
C TYR A 410 -0.64 1.16 7.44
N PHE A 411 0.04 1.87 6.57
CA PHE A 411 0.68 1.26 5.40
C PHE A 411 2.13 1.71 5.33
N SER A 412 3.07 0.79 5.59
CA SER A 412 4.51 1.06 5.61
C SER A 412 5.24 0.52 4.39
N ASP A 413 4.58 -0.31 3.61
CA ASP A 413 5.18 -1.02 2.48
C ASP A 413 5.38 -0.11 1.25
N TYR A 414 6.31 -0.55 0.40
CA TYR A 414 6.59 0.04 -0.91
C TYR A 414 6.82 -1.10 -1.90
N PHE A 415 6.08 -1.12 -3.01
CA PHE A 415 6.20 -2.11 -4.08
C PHE A 415 6.09 -1.51 -5.48
#